data_61691b7d0866e6d83e7f18c256965abf
#
_entry.id   61691b7d0866e6d83e7f18c256965abf
#
_cell.length_a   1.000
_cell.length_b   1.000
_cell.length_c   1.000
_cell.angle_alpha   90.00
_cell.angle_beta   90.00
_cell.angle_gamma   90.00
#
_symmetry.space_group_name_H-M   'P 1'
#
loop_
_entity.id
_entity.type
_entity.pdbx_description
1 polymer ?
#
loop_
_entity_poly.entity_id
_entity_poly.type
_entity_poly.pdbx_seq_one_letter_code
_entity_poly.pdbx_strand_id
1 'polypeptide(L)'
;QLEKGDFVPSGYELKFGSGKIDRIDTCEEENCVYVKVTDYKTGMKSFDITALYHGLQMQLPVYLNAAVHVEEQRHPGKEIVPAGIFYYRIQDPVVPAEDSEEAVEKSILKELKLDGLINGDEAVVAHLEHDLSGASVLFPMGRNKDGSLSKSSRALPRETFETVLKYTKEKENSLKEAMFEGEVQAAPYEMGESTGCDYCAYRDICGFDLRIDGCSYRRLEKFTVEEAVAAMWLTLEENGFGSGGEQG
;
A
#
# COMPACT_ATOMS: atom_id res chain seq x y z
N GLN A 1 -9.09 -10.84 -24.78
CA GLN A 1 -8.74 -9.59 -25.49
C GLN A 1 -8.77 -8.47 -24.47
N LEU A 2 -7.71 -7.65 -24.39
CA LEU A 2 -7.70 -6.43 -23.60
C LEU A 2 -8.62 -5.43 -24.30
N GLU A 3 -9.55 -4.86 -23.55
CA GLU A 3 -10.47 -3.82 -24.05
C GLU A 3 -9.91 -2.43 -23.75
N LYS A 4 -10.42 -1.42 -24.44
CA LYS A 4 -10.09 -0.02 -24.12
C LYS A 4 -10.60 0.27 -22.71
N GLY A 5 -9.71 0.74 -21.82
CA GLY A 5 -10.01 0.95 -20.41
C GLY A 5 -9.45 -0.11 -19.46
N ASP A 6 -8.80 -1.15 -20.00
CA ASP A 6 -8.11 -2.15 -19.16
C ASP A 6 -6.74 -1.68 -18.69
N PHE A 7 -6.35 -2.13 -17.50
CA PHE A 7 -4.99 -1.96 -17.02
C PHE A 7 -4.02 -2.87 -17.80
N VAL A 8 -2.97 -2.26 -18.34
CA VAL A 8 -1.90 -2.96 -19.06
C VAL A 8 -0.55 -2.72 -18.39
N PRO A 9 0.42 -3.65 -18.51
CA PRO A 9 1.78 -3.40 -18.04
C PRO A 9 2.36 -2.14 -18.69
N SER A 10 2.98 -1.26 -17.88
CA SER A 10 3.49 0.05 -18.31
C SER A 10 4.58 0.01 -19.36
N GLY A 11 5.20 -1.16 -19.57
CA GLY A 11 6.28 -1.37 -20.53
C GLY A 11 7.63 -0.79 -20.09
N TYR A 12 7.76 -0.29 -18.88
CA TYR A 12 9.05 0.19 -18.32
C TYR A 12 9.30 -0.40 -16.93
N GLU A 13 10.55 -0.34 -16.51
CA GLU A 13 11.00 -0.78 -15.19
C GLU A 13 11.51 0.40 -14.38
N LEU A 14 11.09 0.50 -13.12
CA LEU A 14 11.66 1.45 -12.17
C LEU A 14 12.57 0.70 -11.19
N LYS A 15 13.77 1.25 -11.02
CA LYS A 15 14.77 0.75 -10.07
C LYS A 15 14.94 1.74 -8.93
N PHE A 16 14.92 1.24 -7.71
CA PHE A 16 15.19 1.99 -6.49
C PHE A 16 16.43 1.44 -5.81
N GLY A 17 17.56 2.15 -5.89
CA GLY A 17 18.82 1.66 -5.36
C GLY A 17 19.16 0.29 -5.94
N SER A 18 19.19 -0.75 -5.11
CA SER A 18 19.38 -2.16 -5.52
C SER A 18 18.07 -2.88 -5.81
N GLY A 19 16.92 -2.26 -5.54
CA GLY A 19 15.59 -2.83 -5.74
C GLY A 19 14.96 -2.45 -7.08
N LYS A 20 13.93 -3.17 -7.45
CA LYS A 20 13.12 -2.97 -8.64
C LYS A 20 11.66 -3.10 -8.25
N ILE A 21 10.80 -2.28 -8.86
CA ILE A 21 9.34 -2.46 -8.76
C ILE A 21 8.96 -3.66 -9.63
N ASP A 22 8.30 -4.64 -9.03
CA ASP A 22 7.99 -5.89 -9.72
C ASP A 22 7.01 -5.68 -10.87
N ARG A 23 5.94 -4.90 -10.63
CA ARG A 23 4.94 -4.64 -11.65
C ARG A 23 4.27 -3.28 -11.47
N ILE A 24 4.21 -2.53 -12.57
CA ILE A 24 3.45 -1.29 -12.73
C ILE A 24 2.47 -1.50 -13.88
N ASP A 25 1.20 -1.26 -13.64
CA ASP A 25 0.17 -1.29 -14.68
C ASP A 25 -0.45 0.09 -14.81
N THR A 26 -0.75 0.47 -16.04
CA THR A 26 -1.40 1.74 -16.39
C THR A 26 -2.67 1.49 -17.20
N CYS A 27 -3.66 2.35 -17.03
CA CYS A 27 -4.83 2.43 -17.89
C CYS A 27 -4.95 3.87 -18.40
N GLU A 28 -4.80 4.07 -19.70
CA GLU A 28 -4.78 5.39 -20.30
C GLU A 28 -6.14 5.75 -20.89
N GLU A 29 -6.68 6.88 -20.45
CA GLU A 29 -7.87 7.53 -20.97
C GLU A 29 -7.50 8.85 -21.70
N GLU A 30 -8.51 9.56 -22.22
CA GLU A 30 -8.28 10.79 -22.97
C GLU A 30 -7.59 11.87 -22.12
N ASN A 31 -8.07 12.08 -20.88
CA ASN A 31 -7.63 13.15 -20.01
C ASN A 31 -6.84 12.70 -18.78
N CYS A 32 -6.78 11.41 -18.52
CA CYS A 32 -6.11 10.85 -17.34
C CYS A 32 -5.41 9.52 -17.61
N VAL A 33 -4.50 9.17 -16.70
CA VAL A 33 -3.82 7.87 -16.66
C VAL A 33 -3.94 7.31 -15.25
N TYR A 34 -4.57 6.16 -15.12
CA TYR A 34 -4.64 5.43 -13.86
C TYR A 34 -3.39 4.57 -13.68
N VAL A 35 -2.83 4.56 -12.48
CA VAL A 35 -1.58 3.83 -12.18
C VAL A 35 -1.77 2.95 -10.96
N LYS A 36 -1.43 1.67 -11.06
CA LYS A 36 -1.35 0.78 -9.91
C LYS A 36 -0.03 0.03 -9.87
N VAL A 37 0.40 -0.34 -8.68
CA VAL A 37 1.61 -1.15 -8.47
C VAL A 37 1.27 -2.45 -7.78
N THR A 38 2.00 -3.50 -8.16
CA THR A 38 1.89 -4.81 -7.53
C THR A 38 3.30 -5.32 -7.22
N ASP A 39 3.49 -5.77 -6.00
CA ASP A 39 4.73 -6.36 -5.52
C ASP A 39 4.50 -7.83 -5.19
N TYR A 40 5.36 -8.69 -5.71
CA TYR A 40 5.24 -10.14 -5.60
C TYR A 40 5.88 -10.66 -4.34
N LYS A 41 5.15 -11.44 -3.54
CA LYS A 41 5.62 -11.99 -2.27
C LYS A 41 5.56 -13.51 -2.24
N THR A 42 6.65 -14.14 -1.84
CA THR A 42 6.72 -15.61 -1.64
C THR A 42 6.25 -16.02 -0.25
N GLY A 43 6.10 -15.07 0.68
CA GLY A 43 5.64 -15.30 2.05
C GLY A 43 4.26 -14.73 2.34
N MET A 44 3.76 -15.05 3.54
CA MET A 44 2.52 -14.46 4.09
C MET A 44 2.80 -13.00 4.49
N LYS A 45 2.43 -12.06 3.64
CA LYS A 45 2.49 -10.63 3.95
C LYS A 45 1.12 -10.01 3.67
N SER A 46 0.59 -9.34 4.67
CA SER A 46 -0.65 -8.57 4.57
C SER A 46 -0.33 -7.09 4.68
N PHE A 47 -0.99 -6.27 3.89
CA PHE A 47 -0.89 -4.82 4.00
C PHE A 47 -1.56 -4.34 5.29
N ASP A 48 -0.84 -3.56 6.07
CA ASP A 48 -1.29 -2.97 7.32
C ASP A 48 -1.03 -1.45 7.32
N ILE A 49 -2.11 -0.67 7.35
CA ILE A 49 -2.04 0.79 7.34
C ILE A 49 -1.44 1.35 8.64
N THR A 50 -1.59 0.64 9.76
CA THR A 50 -0.92 0.99 11.02
C THR A 50 0.59 0.85 10.89
N ALA A 51 1.03 -0.27 10.32
CA ALA A 51 2.45 -0.49 10.05
C ALA A 51 3.00 0.57 9.08
N LEU A 52 2.22 0.98 8.07
CA LEU A 52 2.57 2.09 7.19
C LEU A 52 2.73 3.40 7.96
N TYR A 53 1.78 3.76 8.82
CA TYR A 53 1.84 4.97 9.65
C TYR A 53 3.13 5.01 10.48
N HIS A 54 3.54 3.89 11.04
CA HIS A 54 4.78 3.79 11.81
C HIS A 54 6.05 3.67 10.94
N GLY A 55 5.95 3.68 9.62
CA GLY A 55 7.09 3.59 8.70
C GLY A 55 7.61 2.17 8.46
N LEU A 56 6.84 1.13 8.82
CA LEU A 56 7.26 -0.28 8.69
C LEU A 56 6.89 -0.93 7.36
N GLN A 57 5.86 -0.45 6.68
CA GLN A 57 5.38 -0.99 5.40
C GLN A 57 5.28 0.08 4.31
N MET A 58 6.35 0.81 4.06
CA MET A 58 6.37 1.94 3.12
C MET A 58 6.58 1.52 1.65
N GLN A 59 7.01 0.29 1.38
CA GLN A 59 7.43 -0.15 0.04
C GLN A 59 6.39 0.17 -1.05
N LEU A 60 5.16 -0.30 -0.88
CA LEU A 60 4.11 -0.14 -1.90
C LEU A 60 3.73 1.33 -2.18
N PRO A 61 3.46 2.18 -1.18
CA PRO A 61 3.14 3.58 -1.45
C PRO A 61 4.33 4.37 -2.02
N VAL A 62 5.57 4.07 -1.60
CA VAL A 62 6.77 4.67 -2.21
C VAL A 62 6.88 4.29 -3.69
N TYR A 63 6.62 3.03 -4.01
CA TYR A 63 6.62 2.56 -5.40
C TYR A 63 5.53 3.24 -6.24
N LEU A 64 4.32 3.40 -5.68
CA LEU A 64 3.24 4.09 -6.38
C LEU A 64 3.56 5.57 -6.59
N ASN A 65 4.10 6.28 -5.58
CA ASN A 65 4.52 7.67 -5.72
C ASN A 65 5.58 7.84 -6.82
N ALA A 66 6.52 6.92 -6.91
CA ALA A 66 7.53 6.95 -7.96
C ALA A 66 6.95 6.67 -9.34
N ALA A 67 6.02 5.71 -9.45
CA ALA A 67 5.34 5.40 -10.71
C ALA A 67 4.50 6.59 -11.20
N VAL A 68 3.73 7.22 -10.29
CA VAL A 68 2.96 8.44 -10.58
C VAL A 68 3.88 9.54 -11.12
N HIS A 69 5.00 9.81 -10.45
CA HIS A 69 5.94 10.83 -10.91
C HIS A 69 6.51 10.56 -12.32
N VAL A 70 6.77 9.30 -12.65
CA VAL A 70 7.23 8.93 -14.01
C VAL A 70 6.11 9.13 -15.03
N GLU A 71 4.87 8.74 -14.70
CA GLU A 71 3.75 8.91 -15.62
C GLU A 71 3.39 10.39 -15.83
N GLU A 72 3.54 11.27 -14.84
CA GLU A 72 3.43 12.72 -15.01
C GLU A 72 4.38 13.27 -16.09
N GLN A 73 5.61 12.75 -16.12
CA GLN A 73 6.61 13.15 -17.14
C GLN A 73 6.31 12.55 -18.52
N ARG A 74 5.72 11.37 -18.58
CA ARG A 74 5.38 10.66 -19.83
C ARG A 74 4.12 11.19 -20.49
N HIS A 75 3.17 11.71 -19.69
CA HIS A 75 1.87 12.17 -20.14
C HIS A 75 1.61 13.63 -19.74
N PRO A 76 2.42 14.59 -20.28
CA PRO A 76 2.23 16.00 -19.93
C PRO A 76 0.84 16.48 -20.32
N GLY A 77 0.14 17.07 -19.35
CA GLY A 77 -1.23 17.59 -19.55
C GLY A 77 -2.35 16.60 -19.25
N LYS A 78 -2.04 15.35 -18.91
CA LYS A 78 -3.03 14.41 -18.37
C LYS A 78 -2.95 14.37 -16.83
N GLU A 79 -4.08 14.13 -16.21
CA GLU A 79 -4.14 13.83 -14.78
C GLU A 79 -3.62 12.42 -14.52
N ILE A 80 -2.70 12.25 -13.56
CA ILE A 80 -2.24 10.92 -13.16
C ILE A 80 -2.96 10.52 -11.88
N VAL A 81 -3.76 9.47 -11.97
CA VAL A 81 -4.62 9.00 -10.88
C VAL A 81 -4.03 7.74 -10.25
N PRO A 82 -3.55 7.79 -9.01
CA PRO A 82 -3.11 6.62 -8.29
C PRO A 82 -4.31 5.71 -7.99
N ALA A 83 -4.32 4.49 -8.54
CA ALA A 83 -5.46 3.58 -8.51
C ALA A 83 -5.38 2.54 -7.38
N GLY A 84 -4.18 2.09 -7.03
CA GLY A 84 -4.06 1.09 -5.96
C GLY A 84 -2.65 0.55 -5.79
N ILE A 85 -2.45 -0.06 -4.63
CA ILE A 85 -1.20 -0.70 -4.20
C ILE A 85 -1.51 -2.11 -3.72
N PHE A 86 -0.76 -3.11 -4.21
CA PHE A 86 -1.08 -4.50 -3.96
C PHE A 86 0.15 -5.36 -3.66
N TYR A 87 -0.01 -6.29 -2.74
CA TYR A 87 0.79 -7.51 -2.65
C TYR A 87 0.09 -8.63 -3.41
N TYR A 88 0.85 -9.37 -4.21
CA TYR A 88 0.40 -10.60 -4.84
C TYR A 88 1.25 -11.77 -4.36
N ARG A 89 0.60 -12.79 -3.82
CA ARG A 89 1.27 -13.96 -3.28
C ARG A 89 1.59 -14.94 -4.40
N ILE A 90 2.88 -15.15 -4.68
CA ILE A 90 3.37 -16.17 -5.61
C ILE A 90 3.63 -17.45 -4.80
N GLN A 91 2.60 -18.21 -4.55
CA GLN A 91 2.70 -19.50 -3.90
C GLN A 91 1.53 -20.36 -4.33
N ASP A 92 1.78 -21.63 -4.62
CA ASP A 92 0.70 -22.57 -4.88
C ASP A 92 -0.15 -22.69 -3.61
N PRO A 93 -1.42 -22.29 -3.65
CA PRO A 93 -2.27 -22.35 -2.47
C PRO A 93 -2.58 -23.81 -2.11
N VAL A 94 -2.38 -24.14 -0.85
CA VAL A 94 -2.85 -25.41 -0.30
C VAL A 94 -4.23 -25.17 0.29
N VAL A 95 -5.25 -25.69 -0.38
CA VAL A 95 -6.64 -25.57 0.06
C VAL A 95 -7.15 -26.90 0.61
N PRO A 96 -8.09 -26.88 1.57
CA PRO A 96 -8.75 -28.10 2.03
C PRO A 96 -9.43 -28.84 0.87
N ALA A 97 -9.55 -30.16 1.00
CA ALA A 97 -10.33 -30.93 0.04
C ALA A 97 -11.81 -30.51 0.16
N GLU A 98 -12.40 -30.16 -0.98
CA GLU A 98 -13.80 -29.74 -1.11
C GLU A 98 -14.59 -30.80 -1.89
N ASP A 99 -15.92 -30.78 -1.76
CA ASP A 99 -16.80 -31.77 -2.37
C ASP A 99 -16.93 -31.64 -3.91
N SER A 100 -16.47 -30.53 -4.49
CA SER A 100 -16.51 -30.29 -5.94
C SER A 100 -15.29 -29.52 -6.44
N GLU A 101 -14.94 -29.70 -7.74
CA GLU A 101 -13.87 -28.95 -8.41
C GLU A 101 -14.11 -27.44 -8.38
N GLU A 102 -15.36 -27.00 -8.55
CA GLU A 102 -15.73 -25.58 -8.48
C GLU A 102 -15.48 -24.98 -7.09
N ALA A 103 -15.72 -25.73 -6.00
CA ALA A 103 -15.44 -25.30 -4.64
C ALA A 103 -13.92 -25.19 -4.39
N VAL A 104 -13.15 -26.15 -4.91
CA VAL A 104 -11.68 -26.12 -4.86
C VAL A 104 -11.15 -24.90 -5.61
N GLU A 105 -11.59 -24.64 -6.85
CA GLU A 105 -11.18 -23.48 -7.63
C GLU A 105 -11.49 -22.18 -6.93
N LYS A 106 -12.68 -22.04 -6.36
CA LYS A 106 -13.09 -20.86 -5.60
C LYS A 106 -12.20 -20.65 -4.36
N SER A 107 -11.83 -21.69 -3.66
CA SER A 107 -10.93 -21.65 -2.50
C SER A 107 -9.52 -21.23 -2.94
N ILE A 108 -9.01 -21.75 -4.05
CA ILE A 108 -7.74 -21.33 -4.64
C ILE A 108 -7.75 -19.84 -5.01
N LEU A 109 -8.78 -19.38 -5.73
CA LEU A 109 -8.90 -17.98 -6.12
C LEU A 109 -8.98 -17.04 -4.90
N LYS A 110 -9.61 -17.47 -3.82
CA LYS A 110 -9.68 -16.70 -2.56
C LYS A 110 -8.29 -16.53 -1.93
N GLU A 111 -7.44 -17.56 -1.97
CA GLU A 111 -6.06 -17.51 -1.45
C GLU A 111 -5.13 -16.67 -2.34
N LEU A 112 -5.41 -16.59 -3.64
CA LEU A 112 -4.67 -15.80 -4.62
C LEU A 112 -5.14 -14.35 -4.73
N LYS A 113 -6.15 -13.96 -3.95
CA LYS A 113 -6.67 -12.60 -3.95
C LYS A 113 -5.59 -11.60 -3.57
N LEU A 114 -5.53 -10.49 -4.32
CA LEU A 114 -4.63 -9.37 -4.03
C LEU A 114 -4.91 -8.81 -2.63
N ASP A 115 -3.86 -8.44 -1.93
CA ASP A 115 -3.96 -7.75 -0.64
C ASP A 115 -3.33 -6.36 -0.74
N GLY A 116 -4.04 -5.33 -0.29
CA GLY A 116 -3.55 -3.97 -0.44
C GLY A 116 -4.62 -2.92 -0.19
N LEU A 117 -4.47 -1.79 -0.84
CA LEU A 117 -5.34 -0.63 -0.69
C LEU A 117 -5.74 -0.09 -2.06
N ILE A 118 -7.00 0.28 -2.21
CA ILE A 118 -7.61 0.77 -3.45
C ILE A 118 -8.04 2.23 -3.27
N ASN A 119 -7.82 3.04 -4.30
CA ASN A 119 -8.53 4.30 -4.45
C ASN A 119 -9.98 4.00 -4.80
N GLY A 120 -10.89 4.33 -3.90
CA GLY A 120 -12.32 4.06 -4.02
C GLY A 120 -13.11 5.01 -4.91
N ASP A 121 -12.43 5.83 -5.71
CA ASP A 121 -13.06 6.59 -6.78
C ASP A 121 -13.79 5.65 -7.74
N GLU A 122 -15.02 5.99 -8.11
CA GLU A 122 -15.88 5.12 -8.93
C GLU A 122 -15.26 4.80 -10.30
N ALA A 123 -14.57 5.76 -10.90
CA ALA A 123 -13.87 5.55 -12.16
C ALA A 123 -12.72 4.56 -11.99
N VAL A 124 -11.96 4.65 -10.90
CA VAL A 124 -10.88 3.70 -10.59
C VAL A 124 -11.44 2.29 -10.38
N VAL A 125 -12.51 2.16 -9.60
CA VAL A 125 -13.16 0.87 -9.32
C VAL A 125 -13.66 0.23 -10.62
N ALA A 126 -14.28 1.03 -11.52
CA ALA A 126 -14.76 0.55 -12.81
C ALA A 126 -13.63 0.05 -13.72
N HIS A 127 -12.45 0.71 -13.72
CA HIS A 127 -11.28 0.25 -14.47
C HIS A 127 -10.60 -0.98 -13.86
N LEU A 128 -10.65 -1.14 -12.53
CA LEU A 128 -10.12 -2.34 -11.89
C LEU A 128 -10.99 -3.57 -12.18
N GLU A 129 -12.30 -3.41 -12.19
CA GLU A 129 -13.26 -4.50 -12.45
C GLU A 129 -14.57 -3.91 -13.02
N HIS A 130 -14.77 -4.05 -14.34
CA HIS A 130 -15.88 -3.44 -15.09
C HIS A 130 -17.26 -3.83 -14.57
N ASP A 131 -17.46 -5.10 -14.26
CA ASP A 131 -18.74 -5.67 -13.86
C ASP A 131 -18.75 -6.10 -12.38
N LEU A 132 -18.16 -5.27 -11.50
CA LEU A 132 -18.11 -5.59 -10.08
C LEU A 132 -19.51 -5.76 -9.49
N SER A 133 -19.89 -7.00 -9.22
CA SER A 133 -21.14 -7.39 -8.59
C SER A 133 -20.88 -8.34 -7.43
N GLY A 134 -21.18 -7.91 -6.22
CA GLY A 134 -20.83 -8.67 -5.02
C GLY A 134 -19.34 -8.54 -4.66
N ALA A 135 -18.73 -9.62 -4.18
CA ALA A 135 -17.32 -9.64 -3.82
C ALA A 135 -16.43 -9.91 -5.04
N SER A 136 -15.42 -9.08 -5.26
CA SER A 136 -14.40 -9.33 -6.28
C SER A 136 -13.61 -10.59 -5.95
N VAL A 137 -13.26 -11.33 -6.98
CA VAL A 137 -12.40 -12.51 -6.89
C VAL A 137 -10.93 -12.10 -6.77
N LEU A 138 -10.53 -11.04 -7.48
CA LEU A 138 -9.14 -10.61 -7.60
C LEU A 138 -8.76 -9.50 -6.62
N PHE A 139 -9.61 -8.49 -6.47
CA PHE A 139 -9.31 -7.30 -5.67
C PHE A 139 -9.95 -7.34 -4.27
N PRO A 140 -9.34 -6.71 -3.25
CA PRO A 140 -9.89 -6.65 -1.90
C PRO A 140 -11.06 -5.65 -1.81
N MET A 141 -12.06 -5.82 -2.67
CA MET A 141 -13.26 -5.00 -2.73
C MET A 141 -14.51 -5.80 -3.04
N GLY A 142 -15.65 -5.18 -2.84
CA GLY A 142 -16.94 -5.73 -3.21
C GLY A 142 -18.01 -4.65 -3.25
N ARG A 143 -19.12 -4.92 -3.92
CA ARG A 143 -20.24 -4.00 -4.11
C ARG A 143 -21.50 -4.55 -3.45
N ASN A 144 -22.18 -3.71 -2.71
CA ASN A 144 -23.48 -4.03 -2.10
C ASN A 144 -24.58 -3.98 -3.17
N LYS A 145 -25.76 -4.49 -2.82
CA LYS A 145 -26.94 -4.48 -3.71
C LYS A 145 -27.42 -3.07 -4.08
N ASP A 146 -27.13 -2.07 -3.27
CA ASP A 146 -27.44 -0.65 -3.50
C ASP A 146 -26.41 0.07 -4.38
N GLY A 147 -25.39 -0.65 -4.85
CA GLY A 147 -24.32 -0.12 -5.69
C GLY A 147 -23.14 0.49 -4.92
N SER A 148 -23.22 0.66 -3.61
CA SER A 148 -22.11 1.17 -2.80
C SER A 148 -21.01 0.12 -2.63
N LEU A 149 -19.75 0.57 -2.37
CA LEU A 149 -18.69 -0.34 -1.96
C LEU A 149 -19.00 -0.95 -0.59
N SER A 150 -18.72 -2.23 -0.43
CA SER A 150 -18.95 -2.92 0.83
C SER A 150 -17.99 -2.39 1.91
N LYS A 151 -18.42 -2.41 3.17
CA LYS A 151 -17.59 -2.01 4.32
C LYS A 151 -16.35 -2.88 4.52
N SER A 152 -16.33 -4.08 3.95
CA SER A 152 -15.18 -4.99 3.97
C SER A 152 -14.17 -4.68 2.85
N SER A 153 -14.49 -3.76 1.96
CA SER A 153 -13.57 -3.35 0.90
C SER A 153 -12.40 -2.58 1.49
N ARG A 154 -11.19 -2.90 1.04
CA ARG A 154 -9.99 -2.12 1.35
C ARG A 154 -9.85 -0.95 0.37
N ALA A 155 -10.90 -0.17 0.25
CA ALA A 155 -10.99 0.99 -0.61
C ALA A 155 -11.19 2.24 0.24
N LEU A 156 -10.37 3.26 0.02
CA LEU A 156 -10.48 4.56 0.66
C LEU A 156 -11.04 5.57 -0.32
N PRO A 157 -11.83 6.55 0.13
CA PRO A 157 -12.17 7.71 -0.69
C PRO A 157 -10.91 8.31 -1.33
N ARG A 158 -11.01 8.85 -2.54
CA ARG A 158 -9.88 9.38 -3.30
C ARG A 158 -8.98 10.32 -2.48
N GLU A 159 -9.56 11.31 -1.83
CA GLU A 159 -8.83 12.28 -1.01
C GLU A 159 -8.06 11.61 0.14
N THR A 160 -8.67 10.59 0.75
CA THR A 160 -8.06 9.80 1.82
C THR A 160 -6.91 8.95 1.30
N PHE A 161 -7.06 8.34 0.14
CA PHE A 161 -6.00 7.56 -0.51
C PHE A 161 -4.80 8.47 -0.87
N GLU A 162 -5.06 9.65 -1.42
CA GLU A 162 -4.03 10.64 -1.72
C GLU A 162 -3.33 11.15 -0.45
N THR A 163 -4.07 11.30 0.67
CA THR A 163 -3.51 11.63 1.98
C THR A 163 -2.50 10.58 2.44
N VAL A 164 -2.80 9.30 2.28
CA VAL A 164 -1.88 8.20 2.59
C VAL A 164 -0.59 8.30 1.77
N LEU A 165 -0.69 8.63 0.49
CA LEU A 165 0.46 8.80 -0.40
C LEU A 165 1.30 10.03 -0.04
N LYS A 166 0.67 11.16 0.26
CA LYS A 166 1.35 12.37 0.74
C LYS A 166 2.07 12.12 2.06
N TYR A 167 1.39 11.51 3.02
CA TYR A 167 1.98 11.12 4.30
C TYR A 167 3.22 10.23 4.11
N THR A 168 3.14 9.26 3.22
CA THR A 168 4.26 8.36 2.93
C THR A 168 5.49 9.12 2.44
N LYS A 169 5.29 10.09 1.54
CA LYS A 169 6.38 10.93 1.03
C LYS A 169 7.02 11.77 2.14
N GLU A 170 6.20 12.32 3.03
CA GLU A 170 6.67 13.12 4.16
C GLU A 170 7.42 12.27 5.17
N LYS A 171 6.89 11.08 5.48
CA LYS A 171 7.55 10.10 6.34
C LYS A 171 8.91 9.66 5.77
N GLU A 172 8.99 9.45 4.46
CA GLU A 172 10.25 9.14 3.78
C GLU A 172 11.26 10.27 3.93
N ASN A 173 10.86 11.53 3.77
CA ASN A 173 11.72 12.69 3.96
C ASN A 173 12.21 12.80 5.40
N SER A 174 11.33 12.69 6.37
CA SER A 174 11.68 12.70 7.79
C SER A 174 12.69 11.61 8.16
N LEU A 175 12.53 10.39 7.62
CA LEU A 175 13.48 9.31 7.85
C LEU A 175 14.84 9.60 7.20
N LYS A 176 14.86 10.19 6.00
CA LYS A 176 16.11 10.62 5.33
C LYS A 176 16.83 11.67 6.16
N GLU A 177 16.13 12.68 6.65
CA GLU A 177 16.69 13.74 7.51
C GLU A 177 17.32 13.16 8.77
N ALA A 178 16.59 12.30 9.50
CA ALA A 178 17.11 11.63 10.69
C ALA A 178 18.38 10.81 10.39
N MET A 179 18.42 10.12 9.26
CA MET A 179 19.63 9.40 8.82
C MET A 179 20.80 10.34 8.51
N PHE A 180 20.57 11.49 7.86
CA PHE A 180 21.62 12.48 7.56
C PHE A 180 22.11 13.20 8.80
N GLU A 181 21.27 13.39 9.81
CA GLU A 181 21.62 13.94 11.12
C GLU A 181 22.40 12.95 11.99
N GLY A 182 22.51 11.70 11.54
CA GLY A 182 23.27 10.66 12.23
C GLY A 182 22.54 10.06 13.42
N GLU A 183 21.21 9.99 13.38
CA GLU A 183 20.44 9.30 14.39
C GLU A 183 20.69 7.78 14.33
N VAL A 184 21.40 7.28 15.35
CA VAL A 184 21.84 5.86 15.43
C VAL A 184 21.40 5.17 16.72
N GLN A 185 20.44 5.76 17.43
CA GLN A 185 19.99 5.18 18.70
C GLN A 185 19.35 3.81 18.49
N ALA A 186 19.78 2.82 19.27
CA ALA A 186 19.18 1.49 19.30
C ALA A 186 17.83 1.54 20.04
N ALA A 187 16.77 1.93 19.33
CA ALA A 187 15.40 2.01 19.83
C ALA A 187 14.46 1.12 18.98
N PRO A 188 14.56 -0.21 19.09
CA PRO A 188 13.73 -1.12 18.31
C PRO A 188 12.25 -0.92 18.66
N TYR A 189 11.38 -1.18 17.66
CA TYR A 189 9.95 -1.09 17.89
C TYR A 189 9.40 -2.36 18.55
N GLU A 190 8.26 -2.20 19.23
CA GLU A 190 7.36 -3.24 19.70
C GLU A 190 5.94 -2.91 19.23
N MET A 191 5.32 -3.80 18.45
CA MET A 191 3.94 -3.66 17.97
C MET A 191 3.17 -4.96 18.17
N GLY A 192 2.38 -5.03 19.23
CA GLY A 192 1.73 -6.25 19.68
C GLY A 192 2.76 -7.28 20.12
N GLU A 193 2.79 -8.45 19.46
CA GLU A 193 3.74 -9.54 19.75
C GLU A 193 5.02 -9.45 18.93
N SER A 194 5.09 -8.53 17.96
CA SER A 194 6.23 -8.40 17.05
C SER A 194 7.16 -7.27 17.47
N THR A 195 8.44 -7.53 17.35
CA THR A 195 9.50 -6.55 17.66
C THR A 195 10.46 -6.38 16.49
N GLY A 196 11.16 -5.24 16.45
CA GLY A 196 12.26 -5.01 15.51
C GLY A 196 13.44 -5.97 15.70
N CYS A 197 13.48 -6.72 16.81
CA CYS A 197 14.53 -7.65 17.14
C CYS A 197 14.27 -9.10 16.67
N ASP A 198 13.05 -9.45 16.29
CA ASP A 198 12.64 -10.85 16.03
C ASP A 198 13.47 -11.51 14.91
N TYR A 199 13.75 -10.76 13.84
CA TYR A 199 14.54 -11.24 12.68
C TYR A 199 15.76 -10.36 12.42
N CYS A 200 16.25 -9.65 13.44
CA CYS A 200 17.39 -8.74 13.29
C CYS A 200 18.71 -9.53 13.15
N ALA A 201 19.39 -9.35 12.03
CA ALA A 201 20.69 -9.97 11.78
C ALA A 201 21.80 -9.47 12.73
N TYR A 202 21.59 -8.34 13.39
CA TYR A 202 22.55 -7.72 14.31
C TYR A 202 22.24 -7.96 15.78
N ARG A 203 21.25 -8.79 16.10
CA ARG A 203 20.78 -9.03 17.48
C ARG A 203 21.92 -9.40 18.43
N ASP A 204 22.84 -10.25 17.98
CA ASP A 204 23.91 -10.78 18.84
C ASP A 204 25.04 -9.77 19.11
N ILE A 205 25.13 -8.70 18.33
CA ILE A 205 26.18 -7.67 18.43
C ILE A 205 25.65 -6.29 18.77
N CYS A 206 24.33 -6.07 18.71
CA CYS A 206 23.70 -4.76 18.93
C CYS A 206 23.82 -4.27 20.37
N GLY A 207 23.90 -5.19 21.35
CA GLY A 207 23.96 -4.84 22.78
C GLY A 207 22.65 -4.34 23.37
N PHE A 208 21.54 -4.31 22.62
CA PHE A 208 20.22 -3.96 23.16
C PHE A 208 19.73 -5.07 24.11
N ASP A 209 19.53 -4.70 25.38
CA ASP A 209 19.03 -5.58 26.44
C ASP A 209 18.17 -4.77 27.40
N LEU A 210 16.93 -5.19 27.63
CA LEU A 210 15.99 -4.53 28.55
C LEU A 210 16.46 -4.46 29.99
N ARG A 211 17.49 -5.22 30.36
CA ARG A 211 18.14 -5.19 31.69
C ARG A 211 19.13 -4.04 31.81
N ILE A 212 19.49 -3.39 30.73
CA ILE A 212 20.41 -2.24 30.68
C ILE A 212 19.59 -0.95 30.80
N ASP A 213 19.97 -0.09 31.72
CA ASP A 213 19.32 1.21 31.90
C ASP A 213 19.41 2.03 30.60
N GLY A 214 18.26 2.58 30.17
CA GLY A 214 18.13 3.34 28.93
C GLY A 214 17.78 2.49 27.70
N CYS A 215 17.78 1.15 27.78
CA CYS A 215 17.28 0.30 26.72
C CYS A 215 15.77 0.04 26.90
N SER A 216 14.98 0.46 25.94
CA SER A 216 13.53 0.19 25.92
C SER A 216 13.01 0.06 24.50
N TYR A 217 11.95 -0.73 24.33
CA TYR A 217 11.24 -0.74 23.07
C TYR A 217 10.42 0.54 22.88
N ARG A 218 10.43 1.03 21.66
CA ARG A 218 9.48 2.05 21.20
C ARG A 218 8.14 1.37 20.90
N ARG A 219 7.20 1.48 21.83
CA ARG A 219 5.87 0.88 21.69
C ARG A 219 5.05 1.60 20.66
N LEU A 220 4.61 0.85 19.65
CA LEU A 220 3.76 1.34 18.56
C LEU A 220 2.32 0.92 18.81
N GLU A 221 1.42 1.90 18.83
CA GLU A 221 0.00 1.66 19.00
C GLU A 221 -0.59 1.07 17.71
N LYS A 222 -1.62 0.22 17.87
CA LYS A 222 -2.43 -0.27 16.76
C LYS A 222 -3.61 0.66 16.58
N PHE A 223 -3.88 0.99 15.33
CA PHE A 223 -4.99 1.86 14.93
C PHE A 223 -6.00 1.10 14.08
N THR A 224 -7.25 1.53 14.09
CA THR A 224 -8.17 1.26 12.99
C THR A 224 -7.72 2.00 11.74
N VAL A 225 -8.32 1.69 10.59
CA VAL A 225 -8.00 2.41 9.33
C VAL A 225 -8.30 3.89 9.46
N GLU A 226 -9.43 4.22 10.06
CA GLU A 226 -9.89 5.59 10.28
C GLU A 226 -8.95 6.37 11.20
N GLU A 227 -8.52 5.76 12.31
CA GLU A 227 -7.58 6.36 13.26
C GLU A 227 -6.21 6.59 12.62
N ALA A 228 -5.69 5.61 11.88
CA ALA A 228 -4.42 5.74 11.18
C ALA A 228 -4.44 6.88 10.15
N VAL A 229 -5.51 6.98 9.36
CA VAL A 229 -5.69 8.06 8.38
C VAL A 229 -5.83 9.42 9.07
N ALA A 230 -6.60 9.50 10.16
CA ALA A 230 -6.72 10.74 10.92
C ALA A 230 -5.37 11.20 11.49
N ALA A 231 -4.57 10.26 12.01
CA ALA A 231 -3.22 10.56 12.51
C ALA A 231 -2.26 10.99 11.39
N MET A 232 -2.36 10.37 10.19
CA MET A 232 -1.59 10.80 9.01
C MET A 232 -1.93 12.24 8.62
N TRP A 233 -3.22 12.56 8.59
CA TRP A 233 -3.71 13.89 8.24
C TRP A 233 -3.24 14.96 9.22
N LEU A 234 -3.34 14.71 10.54
CA LEU A 234 -2.83 15.61 11.57
C LEU A 234 -1.32 15.86 11.43
N THR A 235 -0.54 14.81 11.16
CA THR A 235 0.90 14.95 10.93
C THR A 235 1.21 15.84 9.73
N LEU A 236 0.44 15.73 8.63
CA LEU A 236 0.61 16.59 7.46
C LEU A 236 0.24 18.04 7.73
N GLU A 237 -0.78 18.30 8.54
CA GLU A 237 -1.15 19.66 8.95
C GLU A 237 -0.07 20.32 9.83
N GLU A 238 0.43 19.60 10.83
CA GLU A 238 1.50 20.07 11.72
C GLU A 238 2.78 20.44 10.95
N ASN A 239 3.09 19.71 9.89
CA ASN A 239 4.24 19.97 9.02
C ASN A 239 3.97 21.02 7.91
N GLY A 240 2.80 21.70 7.93
CA GLY A 240 2.49 22.81 7.02
C GLY A 240 1.97 22.38 5.64
N PHE A 241 1.65 21.11 5.42
CA PHE A 241 1.10 20.59 4.16
C PHE A 241 -0.43 20.67 4.06
N GLY A 242 -1.12 21.08 5.14
CA GLY A 242 -2.58 21.18 5.21
C GLY A 242 -3.19 22.44 4.60
N SER A 243 -2.42 23.47 4.24
CA SER A 243 -2.93 24.79 3.85
C SER A 243 -2.71 25.16 2.37
N GLY A 244 -2.57 24.18 1.47
CA GLY A 244 -2.33 24.38 0.03
C GLY A 244 -3.56 24.24 -0.86
N GLY A 245 -4.73 24.71 -0.40
CA GLY A 245 -5.96 24.69 -1.18
C GLY A 245 -6.77 25.97 -1.06
N GLU A 246 -6.18 27.11 -1.44
CA GLU A 246 -6.91 28.33 -1.85
C GLU A 246 -5.94 29.50 -1.98
N GLN A 247 -5.27 29.60 -3.13
CA GLN A 247 -4.82 30.90 -3.66
C GLN A 247 -4.52 30.79 -5.17
N GLY A 248 -5.43 31.40 -5.97
CA GLY A 248 -5.14 31.90 -7.30
C GLY A 248 -5.50 31.04 -8.49
#